data_7d50ebbf976b88cc0de78b48218e4edf
#
_entry.id   7d50ebbf976b88cc0de78b48218e4edf
#
_cell.length_a   1.000
_cell.length_b   1.000
_cell.length_c   1.000
_cell.angle_alpha   90.00
_cell.angle_beta   90.00
_cell.angle_gamma   90.00
#
_symmetry.space_group_name_H-M   'P 1'
#
loop_
_entity.id
_entity.type
_entity.pdbx_description
1 polymer ?
#
loop_
_entity_poly.entity_id
_entity_poly.type
_entity_poly.pdbx_seq_one_letter_code
_entity_poly.pdbx_strand_id
1 'polypeptide(L)'
;MKITKVVVGLLEENCYVLEKDKQVIVVDPGDEYERIKKVIGRKKVAGVLITHNHFDHVGALEEFDPNLVYKYDNLEEGEHTIGPFNFEVIYTPGHTKDSVSYYFKEDNILFDGDFVFCLGIGRCDLDDGDYKEMMRSIEKIKKYPKDMIICPGHGNHTTLE
;
A
#
# COMPACT_ATOMS: atom_id res chain seq x y z
N MET A 1 5.71 10.49 -11.21
CA MET A 1 5.85 10.28 -9.74
C MET A 1 7.12 9.47 -9.47
N LYS A 2 7.91 9.90 -8.51
CA LYS A 2 9.10 9.13 -8.09
C LYS A 2 8.73 8.20 -6.95
N ILE A 3 9.15 6.93 -7.03
CA ILE A 3 8.87 5.92 -6.01
C ILE A 3 10.18 5.41 -5.43
N THR A 4 10.30 5.43 -4.11
CA THR A 4 11.42 4.85 -3.39
C THR A 4 10.91 3.76 -2.47
N LYS A 5 11.42 2.54 -2.63
CA LYS A 5 11.13 1.41 -1.76
C LYS A 5 12.14 1.38 -0.62
N VAL A 6 11.67 1.35 0.61
CA VAL A 6 12.50 1.21 1.81
C VAL A 6 12.10 -0.09 2.50
N VAL A 7 12.98 -1.07 2.46
CA VAL A 7 12.74 -2.36 3.13
C VAL A 7 13.04 -2.21 4.61
N VAL A 8 12.06 -2.47 5.45
CA VAL A 8 12.13 -2.20 6.90
C VAL A 8 11.73 -3.39 7.75
N GLY A 9 12.28 -3.45 8.95
CA GLY A 9 11.93 -4.42 9.97
C GLY A 9 12.44 -5.84 9.72
N LEU A 10 12.19 -6.71 10.69
CA LEU A 10 12.65 -8.11 10.66
C LEU A 10 11.94 -8.94 9.58
N LEU A 11 10.73 -8.57 9.21
CA LEU A 11 9.96 -9.26 8.16
C LEU A 11 10.23 -8.69 6.76
N GLU A 12 11.15 -7.75 6.65
CA GLU A 12 11.54 -7.13 5.37
C GLU A 12 10.33 -6.59 4.60
N GLU A 13 9.49 -5.82 5.31
CA GLU A 13 8.33 -5.17 4.71
C GLU A 13 8.78 -4.02 3.80
N ASN A 14 8.09 -3.85 2.69
CA ASN A 14 8.33 -2.78 1.74
C ASN A 14 7.48 -1.55 2.09
N CYS A 15 8.11 -0.54 2.67
CA CYS A 15 7.53 0.78 2.78
C CYS A 15 7.81 1.55 1.48
N TYR A 16 6.82 2.25 0.95
CA TYR A 16 7.01 3.05 -0.27
C TYR A 16 6.85 4.53 0.03
N VAL A 17 7.78 5.33 -0.47
CA VAL A 17 7.71 6.80 -0.43
C VAL A 17 7.48 7.29 -1.85
N LEU A 18 6.32 7.89 -2.08
CA LEU A 18 5.88 8.41 -3.38
C LEU A 18 6.08 9.91 -3.40
N GLU A 19 6.80 10.43 -4.38
CA GLU A 19 7.14 11.85 -4.47
C GLU A 19 6.56 12.48 -5.72
N LYS A 20 5.87 13.61 -5.54
CA LYS A 20 5.34 14.45 -6.62
C LYS A 20 5.20 15.89 -6.11
N ASP A 21 5.67 16.87 -6.92
CA ASP A 21 5.54 18.29 -6.60
C ASP A 21 6.04 18.68 -5.19
N LYS A 22 7.19 18.13 -4.79
CA LYS A 22 7.83 18.36 -3.47
C LYS A 22 6.98 17.90 -2.29
N GLN A 23 6.02 17.02 -2.52
CA GLN A 23 5.21 16.38 -1.50
C GLN A 23 5.38 14.87 -1.59
N VAL A 24 5.10 14.18 -0.49
CA VAL A 24 5.19 12.73 -0.44
C VAL A 24 3.92 12.11 0.14
N ILE A 25 3.60 10.92 -0.36
CA ILE A 25 2.75 9.96 0.31
C ILE A 25 3.63 8.80 0.76
N VAL A 26 3.43 8.34 1.99
CA VAL A 26 4.10 7.15 2.53
C VAL A 26 3.09 6.01 2.58
N VAL A 27 3.45 4.87 2.02
CA VAL A 27 2.61 3.66 2.04
C VAL A 27 3.23 2.66 3.01
N ASP A 28 2.47 2.22 3.99
CA ASP A 28 2.83 1.20 4.98
C ASP A 28 4.18 1.46 5.67
N PRO A 29 4.29 2.47 6.54
CA PRO A 29 5.50 2.70 7.32
C PRO A 29 5.63 1.65 8.43
N GLY A 30 6.21 0.50 8.08
CA GLY A 30 6.20 -0.69 8.92
C GLY A 30 7.17 -0.69 10.08
N ASP A 31 8.33 -0.04 9.95
CA ASP A 31 9.38 0.00 10.98
C ASP A 31 10.47 1.00 10.58
N GLU A 32 11.50 1.14 11.40
CA GLU A 32 12.72 1.91 11.11
C GLU A 32 12.44 3.32 10.58
N TYR A 33 11.64 4.08 11.29
CA TYR A 33 11.21 5.43 10.90
C TYR A 33 12.36 6.33 10.42
N GLU A 34 13.54 6.27 11.04
CA GLU A 34 14.67 7.13 10.67
C GLU A 34 15.14 6.89 9.23
N ARG A 35 15.01 5.67 8.73
CA ARG A 35 15.34 5.35 7.32
C ARG A 35 14.30 5.92 6.37
N ILE A 36 13.03 5.83 6.74
CA ILE A 36 11.91 6.41 5.97
C ILE A 36 12.04 7.93 5.95
N LYS A 37 12.33 8.53 7.09
CA LYS A 37 12.50 9.97 7.26
C LYS A 37 13.61 10.52 6.37
N LYS A 38 14.72 9.81 6.20
CA LYS A 38 15.80 10.21 5.30
C LYS A 38 15.33 10.34 3.86
N VAL A 39 14.47 9.43 3.42
CA VAL A 39 13.91 9.45 2.06
C VAL A 39 12.91 10.61 1.90
N ILE A 40 12.09 10.86 2.91
CA ILE A 40 11.15 12.00 2.93
C ILE A 40 11.93 13.31 2.83
N GLY A 41 13.00 13.43 3.60
CA GLY A 41 13.83 14.64 3.66
C GLY A 41 13.00 15.83 4.16
N ARG A 42 13.08 16.95 3.44
CA ARG A 42 12.35 18.19 3.77
C ARG A 42 11.00 18.30 3.06
N LYS A 43 10.60 17.29 2.32
CA LYS A 43 9.34 17.32 1.58
C LYS A 43 8.16 17.23 2.54
N LYS A 44 7.05 17.84 2.13
CA LYS A 44 5.81 17.81 2.91
C LYS A 44 5.15 16.43 2.80
N VAL A 45 4.80 15.83 3.92
CA VAL A 45 3.99 14.62 3.94
C VAL A 45 2.53 15.02 3.68
N ALA A 46 2.01 14.67 2.50
CA ALA A 46 0.63 14.93 2.14
C ALA A 46 -0.32 13.91 2.75
N GLY A 47 0.15 12.67 2.91
CA GLY A 47 -0.65 11.61 3.51
C GLY A 47 0.16 10.34 3.74
N VAL A 48 -0.42 9.47 4.55
CA VAL A 48 0.08 8.12 4.83
C VAL A 48 -1.04 7.16 4.48
N LEU A 49 -0.77 6.22 3.57
CA LEU A 49 -1.74 5.22 3.14
C LEU A 49 -1.39 3.87 3.77
N ILE A 50 -2.34 3.25 4.44
CA ILE A 50 -2.19 1.94 5.07
C ILE A 50 -3.00 0.93 4.29
N THR A 51 -2.36 -0.17 3.86
CA THR A 51 -3.03 -1.25 3.14
C THR A 51 -3.84 -2.14 4.10
N HIS A 52 -3.28 -2.44 5.26
CA HIS A 52 -3.95 -3.22 6.32
C HIS A 52 -3.20 -3.03 7.66
N ASN A 53 -3.80 -3.46 8.76
CA ASN A 53 -3.31 -3.15 10.11
C ASN A 53 -2.36 -4.19 10.73
N HIS A 54 -1.76 -5.10 9.95
CA HIS A 54 -0.76 -6.00 10.52
C HIS A 54 0.46 -5.22 11.04
N PHE A 55 1.05 -5.68 12.14
CA PHE A 55 2.08 -4.94 12.88
C PHE A 55 3.30 -4.55 12.02
N ASP A 56 3.68 -5.39 11.06
CA ASP A 56 4.82 -5.14 10.18
C ASP A 56 4.57 -4.06 9.13
N HIS A 57 3.32 -3.61 8.97
CA HIS A 57 2.92 -2.53 8.05
C HIS A 57 2.66 -1.20 8.75
N VAL A 58 2.50 -1.20 10.07
CA VAL A 58 2.11 -0.01 10.83
C VAL A 58 3.05 0.32 11.99
N GLY A 59 4.16 -0.40 12.14
CA GLY A 59 5.05 -0.26 13.30
C GLY A 59 5.65 1.13 13.51
N ALA A 60 5.81 1.93 12.45
CA ALA A 60 6.31 3.30 12.54
C ALA A 60 5.19 4.36 12.38
N LEU A 61 3.94 3.94 12.33
CA LEU A 61 2.81 4.84 12.08
C LEU A 61 2.67 5.95 13.13
N GLU A 62 3.02 5.67 14.38
CA GLU A 62 2.94 6.65 15.49
C GLU A 62 3.80 7.89 15.26
N GLU A 63 4.82 7.78 14.40
CA GLU A 63 5.72 8.90 14.10
C GLU A 63 5.10 9.93 13.15
N PHE A 64 3.94 9.62 12.56
CA PHE A 64 3.25 10.50 11.61
C PHE A 64 2.04 11.17 12.26
N ASP A 65 1.66 12.32 11.71
CA ASP A 65 0.45 13.03 12.13
C ASP A 65 -0.78 12.14 11.87
N PRO A 66 -1.56 11.78 12.91
CA PRO A 66 -2.73 10.93 12.74
C PRO A 66 -3.80 11.52 11.81
N ASN A 67 -3.83 12.85 11.64
CA ASN A 67 -4.75 13.49 10.70
C ASN A 67 -4.39 13.25 9.22
N LEU A 68 -3.19 12.75 8.95
CA LEU A 68 -2.72 12.44 7.60
C LEU A 68 -2.82 10.95 7.27
N VAL A 69 -3.30 10.12 8.20
CA VAL A 69 -3.37 8.67 8.02
C VAL A 69 -4.72 8.28 7.40
N TYR A 70 -4.64 7.54 6.30
CA TYR A 70 -5.78 7.05 5.53
C TYR A 70 -5.72 5.53 5.39
N LYS A 71 -6.82 4.87 5.65
CA LYS A 71 -6.94 3.41 5.59
C LYS A 71 -8.39 3.01 5.39
N TYR A 72 -8.69 1.72 5.43
CA TYR A 72 -10.03 1.17 5.24
C TYR A 72 -11.13 1.94 6.00
N ASP A 73 -10.87 2.31 7.26
CA ASP A 73 -11.88 2.92 8.14
C ASP A 73 -12.31 4.33 7.70
N ASN A 74 -11.45 5.06 7.01
CA ASN A 74 -11.69 6.47 6.68
C ASN A 74 -11.52 6.80 5.18
N LEU A 75 -11.38 5.79 4.33
CA LEU A 75 -11.37 5.96 2.87
C LEU A 75 -12.41 5.05 2.23
N GLU A 76 -13.34 5.64 1.49
CA GLU A 76 -14.29 4.88 0.69
C GLU A 76 -13.63 4.36 -0.58
N GLU A 77 -14.16 3.25 -1.12
CA GLU A 77 -13.74 2.74 -2.41
C GLU A 77 -14.02 3.76 -3.53
N GLY A 78 -13.09 3.90 -4.47
CA GLY A 78 -13.21 4.81 -5.59
C GLY A 78 -12.08 5.84 -5.68
N GLU A 79 -12.30 6.90 -6.46
CA GLU A 79 -11.31 7.92 -6.75
C GLU A 79 -11.11 8.90 -5.59
N HIS A 80 -9.84 9.21 -5.31
CA HIS A 80 -9.44 10.17 -4.26
C HIS A 80 -8.29 11.05 -4.74
N THR A 81 -8.17 12.22 -4.11
CA THR A 81 -7.05 13.15 -4.32
C THR A 81 -6.50 13.58 -2.98
N ILE A 82 -5.19 13.44 -2.78
CA ILE A 82 -4.47 13.95 -1.61
C ILE A 82 -3.29 14.77 -2.12
N GLY A 83 -3.31 16.09 -1.88
CA GLY A 83 -2.31 16.99 -2.45
C GLY A 83 -2.25 16.83 -3.97
N PRO A 84 -1.05 16.64 -4.56
CA PRO A 84 -0.90 16.44 -6.01
C PRO A 84 -1.19 15.00 -6.46
N PHE A 85 -1.58 14.10 -5.56
CA PHE A 85 -1.74 12.68 -5.85
C PHE A 85 -3.19 12.32 -6.13
N ASN A 86 -3.43 11.67 -7.27
CA ASN A 86 -4.73 11.10 -7.65
C ASN A 86 -4.60 9.58 -7.65
N PHE A 87 -5.51 8.89 -6.99
CA PHE A 87 -5.49 7.42 -6.90
C PHE A 87 -6.89 6.86 -6.67
N GLU A 88 -7.02 5.57 -6.94
CA GLU A 88 -8.25 4.83 -6.69
C GLU A 88 -8.03 3.90 -5.50
N VAL A 89 -8.98 3.89 -4.58
CA VAL A 89 -9.03 2.95 -3.46
C VAL A 89 -9.82 1.73 -3.91
N ILE A 90 -9.22 0.56 -3.83
CA ILE A 90 -9.84 -0.71 -4.21
C ILE A 90 -9.85 -1.60 -2.97
N TYR A 91 -11.03 -1.99 -2.49
CA TYR A 91 -11.11 -2.94 -1.39
C TYR A 91 -10.73 -4.33 -1.88
N THR A 92 -9.72 -4.90 -1.26
CA THR A 92 -9.16 -6.21 -1.63
C THR A 92 -9.04 -7.11 -0.39
N PRO A 93 -10.19 -7.41 0.27
CA PRO A 93 -10.17 -8.27 1.46
C PRO A 93 -9.78 -9.70 1.10
N GLY A 94 -9.26 -10.41 2.08
CA GLY A 94 -8.84 -11.82 1.95
C GLY A 94 -7.68 -12.15 2.86
N HIS A 95 -6.57 -11.44 2.75
CA HIS A 95 -5.48 -11.52 3.71
C HIS A 95 -5.94 -10.96 5.07
N THR A 96 -6.63 -9.82 5.05
CA THR A 96 -7.37 -9.27 6.19
C THR A 96 -8.69 -8.68 5.69
N LYS A 97 -9.62 -8.41 6.61
CA LYS A 97 -10.92 -7.77 6.29
C LYS A 97 -10.74 -6.32 5.86
N ASP A 98 -9.74 -5.64 6.41
CA ASP A 98 -9.47 -4.22 6.17
C ASP A 98 -8.46 -3.98 5.04
N SER A 99 -8.11 -5.00 4.28
CA SER A 99 -7.15 -4.88 3.18
C SER A 99 -7.67 -4.00 2.07
N VAL A 100 -6.88 -2.98 1.71
CA VAL A 100 -7.14 -2.10 0.58
C VAL A 100 -5.91 -2.00 -0.29
N SER A 101 -6.13 -1.81 -1.57
CA SER A 101 -5.10 -1.55 -2.56
C SER A 101 -5.26 -0.13 -3.09
N TYR A 102 -4.15 0.51 -3.43
CA TYR A 102 -4.12 1.89 -3.94
C TYR A 102 -3.57 1.91 -5.35
N TYR A 103 -4.43 2.27 -6.31
CA TYR A 103 -4.07 2.28 -7.72
C TYR A 103 -3.82 3.70 -8.22
N PHE A 104 -2.60 3.98 -8.62
CA PHE A 104 -2.18 5.24 -9.22
C PHE A 104 -2.22 5.11 -10.74
N LYS A 105 -3.37 5.44 -11.31
CA LYS A 105 -3.70 5.21 -12.70
C LYS A 105 -2.74 5.91 -13.68
N GLU A 106 -2.33 7.13 -13.36
CA GLU A 106 -1.41 7.89 -14.22
C GLU A 106 -0.07 7.18 -14.42
N ASP A 107 0.40 6.47 -13.41
CA ASP A 107 1.65 5.71 -13.44
C ASP A 107 1.44 4.22 -13.70
N ASN A 108 0.19 3.76 -13.72
CA ASN A 108 -0.20 2.36 -13.86
C ASN A 108 0.42 1.46 -12.80
N ILE A 109 0.37 1.90 -11.54
CA ILE A 109 1.01 1.22 -10.39
C ILE A 109 0.00 0.98 -9.28
N LEU A 110 0.03 -0.23 -8.72
CA LEU A 110 -0.80 -0.65 -7.60
C LEU A 110 0.08 -0.95 -6.38
N PHE A 111 -0.27 -0.37 -5.24
CA PHE A 111 0.30 -0.73 -3.93
C PHE A 111 -0.75 -1.58 -3.22
N ASP A 112 -0.48 -2.87 -3.05
CA ASP A 112 -1.50 -3.83 -2.66
C ASP A 112 -1.27 -4.55 -1.33
N GLY A 113 -0.24 -4.14 -0.57
CA GLY A 113 0.09 -4.78 0.70
C GLY A 113 0.37 -6.27 0.53
N ASP A 114 -0.32 -7.08 1.30
CA ASP A 114 -0.13 -8.54 1.28
C ASP A 114 -1.23 -9.26 0.48
N PHE A 115 -1.69 -8.64 -0.60
CA PHE A 115 -2.71 -9.20 -1.48
C PHE A 115 -2.10 -10.12 -2.54
N VAL A 116 -1.35 -9.57 -3.50
CA VAL A 116 -0.68 -10.33 -4.55
C VAL A 116 0.82 -10.09 -4.49
N PHE A 117 1.59 -11.15 -4.51
CA PHE A 117 3.05 -11.13 -4.54
C PHE A 117 3.58 -11.61 -5.88
N CYS A 118 4.87 -11.42 -6.11
CA CYS A 118 5.55 -11.89 -7.33
C CYS A 118 5.32 -13.40 -7.60
N LEU A 119 5.28 -14.21 -6.55
CA LEU A 119 5.16 -15.67 -6.68
C LEU A 119 3.94 -16.26 -5.97
N GLY A 120 2.92 -15.47 -5.70
CA GLY A 120 1.73 -15.99 -5.04
C GLY A 120 0.80 -14.91 -4.50
N ILE A 121 0.01 -15.30 -3.52
CA ILE A 121 -0.95 -14.43 -2.85
C ILE A 121 -0.72 -14.43 -1.34
N GLY A 122 -1.24 -13.41 -0.66
CA GLY A 122 -1.18 -13.33 0.79
C GLY A 122 -1.91 -14.50 1.45
N ARG A 123 -1.40 -14.93 2.60
CA ARG A 123 -2.05 -15.99 3.38
C ARG A 123 -3.42 -15.55 3.88
N CYS A 124 -4.35 -16.49 3.94
CA CYS A 124 -5.74 -16.23 4.34
C CYS A 124 -6.14 -16.99 5.60
N ASP A 125 -5.17 -17.60 6.30
CA ASP A 125 -5.39 -18.51 7.43
C ASP A 125 -5.22 -17.86 8.79
N LEU A 126 -4.97 -16.55 8.84
CA LEU A 126 -4.95 -15.78 10.09
C LEU A 126 -6.38 -15.36 10.46
N ASP A 127 -6.56 -14.85 11.70
CA ASP A 127 -7.89 -14.58 12.29
C ASP A 127 -8.82 -13.77 11.39
N ASP A 128 -8.28 -12.79 10.67
CA ASP A 128 -9.02 -11.90 9.77
C ASP A 128 -9.05 -12.39 8.31
N GLY A 129 -8.39 -13.52 8.04
CA GLY A 129 -8.25 -14.04 6.69
C GLY A 129 -9.50 -14.75 6.20
N ASP A 130 -9.75 -14.67 4.89
CA ASP A 130 -10.86 -15.36 4.23
C ASP A 130 -10.48 -15.67 2.78
N TYR A 131 -10.30 -16.95 2.50
CA TYR A 131 -9.90 -17.39 1.16
C TYR A 131 -10.95 -17.07 0.09
N LYS A 132 -12.23 -17.16 0.41
CA LYS A 132 -13.31 -16.84 -0.54
C LYS A 132 -13.26 -15.35 -0.90
N GLU A 133 -13.05 -14.50 0.08
CA GLU A 133 -12.89 -13.06 -0.16
C GLU A 133 -11.63 -12.77 -0.98
N MET A 134 -10.54 -13.49 -0.71
CA MET A 134 -9.31 -13.37 -1.52
C MET A 134 -9.59 -13.69 -2.99
N MET A 135 -10.33 -14.77 -3.27
CA MET A 135 -10.65 -15.14 -4.65
C MET A 135 -11.53 -14.09 -5.34
N ARG A 136 -12.49 -13.50 -4.62
CA ARG A 136 -13.31 -12.40 -5.15
C ARG A 136 -12.46 -11.17 -5.46
N SER A 137 -11.53 -10.85 -4.58
CA SER A 137 -10.61 -9.71 -4.76
C SER A 137 -9.71 -9.93 -5.98
N ILE A 138 -9.23 -11.15 -6.20
CA ILE A 138 -8.43 -11.52 -7.38
C ILE A 138 -9.25 -11.35 -8.66
N GLU A 139 -10.50 -11.81 -8.70
CA GLU A 139 -11.38 -11.62 -9.86
C GLU A 139 -11.63 -10.13 -10.14
N LYS A 140 -11.74 -9.33 -9.09
CA LYS A 140 -11.92 -7.88 -9.17
C LYS A 140 -10.71 -7.20 -9.80
N ILE A 141 -9.49 -7.55 -9.35
CA ILE A 141 -8.26 -6.94 -9.84
C ILE A 141 -7.92 -7.35 -11.28
N LYS A 142 -8.36 -8.53 -11.74
CA LYS A 142 -8.15 -9.00 -13.11
C LYS A 142 -8.76 -8.09 -14.18
N LYS A 143 -9.66 -7.20 -13.79
CA LYS A 143 -10.28 -6.21 -14.70
C LYS A 143 -9.40 -5.01 -14.99
N TYR A 144 -8.32 -4.86 -14.26
CA TYR A 144 -7.34 -3.78 -14.42
C TYR A 144 -6.33 -4.11 -15.52
N PRO A 145 -5.53 -3.13 -16.00
CA PRO A 145 -4.56 -3.39 -17.06
C PRO A 145 -3.56 -4.49 -16.70
N LYS A 146 -3.31 -5.39 -17.62
CA LYS A 146 -2.42 -6.54 -17.39
C LYS A 146 -0.96 -6.13 -17.16
N ASP A 147 -0.55 -5.02 -17.74
CA ASP A 147 0.78 -4.45 -17.55
C ASP A 147 0.90 -3.57 -16.32
N MET A 148 -0.16 -3.48 -15.51
CA MET A 148 -0.13 -2.76 -14.23
C MET A 148 0.97 -3.32 -13.34
N ILE A 149 1.82 -2.44 -12.85
CA ILE A 149 2.90 -2.81 -11.94
C ILE A 149 2.33 -2.96 -10.54
N ILE A 150 2.54 -4.11 -9.92
CA ILE A 150 2.12 -4.39 -8.55
C ILE A 150 3.32 -4.24 -7.62
N CYS A 151 3.18 -3.39 -6.62
CA CYS A 151 4.18 -3.12 -5.59
C CYS A 151 3.69 -3.71 -4.26
N PRO A 152 4.09 -4.95 -3.93
CA PRO A 152 3.59 -5.64 -2.73
C PRO A 152 4.30 -5.23 -1.45
N GLY A 153 3.74 -5.61 -0.32
CA GLY A 153 4.33 -5.38 1.00
C GLY A 153 5.60 -6.19 1.27
N HIS A 154 5.83 -7.27 0.53
CA HIS A 154 7.03 -8.11 0.66
C HIS A 154 7.52 -8.56 -0.71
N GLY A 155 8.85 -8.59 -0.87
CA GLY A 155 9.48 -9.11 -2.07
C GLY A 155 9.47 -8.15 -3.26
N ASN A 156 9.65 -8.70 -4.44
CA ASN A 156 9.78 -7.93 -5.67
C ASN A 156 8.43 -7.47 -6.21
N HIS A 157 8.43 -6.37 -6.95
CA HIS A 157 7.26 -5.98 -7.72
C HIS A 157 7.03 -6.97 -8.88
N THR A 158 5.81 -7.00 -9.38
CA THR A 158 5.40 -7.88 -10.47
C THR A 158 4.37 -7.17 -11.36
N THR A 159 3.78 -7.88 -12.28
CA THR A 159 2.66 -7.41 -13.10
C THR A 159 1.46 -8.33 -12.91
N LEU A 160 0.33 -7.91 -13.45
CA LEU A 160 -0.90 -8.70 -13.36
C LEU A 160 -0.91 -9.94 -14.27
N GLU A 161 0.04 -10.05 -15.19
CA GLU A 161 0.18 -11.22 -16.10
C GLU A 161 0.58 -12.48 -15.37
#